data_f46e9763eaa32710b90598eaf6e3e7eb
#
_entry.id   f46e9763eaa32710b90598eaf6e3e7eb
#
_cell.length_a   1.000
_cell.length_b   1.000
_cell.length_c   1.000
_cell.angle_alpha   90.00
_cell.angle_beta   90.00
_cell.angle_gamma   90.00
#
_symmetry.space_group_name_H-M   'P 1'
#
loop_
_entity.id
_entity.type
_entity.pdbx_description
1 polymer ?
#
loop_
_entity_poly.entity_id
_entity_poly.type
_entity_poly.pdbx_seq_one_letter_code
_entity_poly.pdbx_strand_id
1 'polypeptide(L)'
;WARWWNRTRYRLYAPAYDTLAWPMERGRWRAIEWLNPAPDDRILLSGCGTGLDLKYLPAEAPVTAVDAVPAMVRRTKRRARALGCTVDARVGDAHALPFADNTFDVVVLHLLLSVLSDPEIVLAEAARVLAPNGRVSIYDKFVPEGTTPSVPRRMLNPVARVLVSDFNRRLGPLLVGTNLRVVSHRDAALWGLYTATIARPDAG
;
A
#
# COMPACT_ATOMS: atom_id res chain seq x y z
N TRP A 1 15.00 -9.33 12.29
CA TRP A 1 15.74 -8.05 12.34
C TRP A 1 15.13 -7.02 11.39
N ALA A 2 14.85 -7.35 10.13
CA ALA A 2 14.32 -6.42 9.12
C ALA A 2 12.96 -5.81 9.53
N ARG A 3 12.03 -6.61 10.05
CA ARG A 3 10.71 -6.12 10.52
C ARG A 3 10.84 -5.17 11.72
N TRP A 4 11.73 -5.47 12.66
CA TRP A 4 12.02 -4.58 13.79
C TRP A 4 12.64 -3.26 13.33
N TRP A 5 13.61 -3.31 12.42
CA TRP A 5 14.24 -2.13 11.84
C TRP A 5 13.23 -1.23 11.13
N ASN A 6 12.34 -1.79 10.32
CA ASN A 6 11.28 -1.04 9.64
C ASN A 6 10.38 -0.32 10.65
N ARG A 7 9.90 -0.99 11.71
CA ARG A 7 9.08 -0.36 12.75
C ARG A 7 9.79 0.81 13.43
N THR A 8 11.07 0.64 13.77
CA THR A 8 11.87 1.67 14.44
C THR A 8 12.09 2.86 13.52
N ARG A 9 12.47 2.63 12.27
CA ARG A 9 12.71 3.66 11.25
C ARG A 9 11.45 4.50 11.00
N TYR A 10 10.30 3.87 10.76
CA TYR A 10 9.03 4.59 10.53
C TYR A 10 8.52 5.30 11.77
N ARG A 11 8.82 4.83 12.98
CA ARG A 11 8.54 5.58 14.21
C ARG A 11 9.32 6.91 14.23
N LEU A 12 10.58 6.91 13.79
CA LEU A 12 11.41 8.12 13.72
C LEU A 12 10.96 9.05 12.58
N TYR A 13 10.54 8.49 11.45
CA TYR A 13 10.09 9.28 10.29
C TYR A 13 8.67 9.83 10.45
N ALA A 14 7.85 9.27 11.34
CA ALA A 14 6.47 9.67 11.50
C ALA A 14 6.24 11.19 11.62
N PRO A 15 7.05 12.00 12.32
CA PRO A 15 6.86 13.45 12.39
C PRO A 15 6.98 14.17 11.06
N ALA A 16 7.92 13.75 10.19
CA ALA A 16 8.21 14.37 8.90
C ALA A 16 7.62 13.60 7.70
N TYR A 17 6.93 12.49 7.96
CA TYR A 17 6.49 11.57 6.91
C TYR A 17 5.62 12.24 5.85
N ASP A 18 4.69 13.10 6.24
CA ASP A 18 3.77 13.76 5.32
C ASP A 18 4.52 14.69 4.35
N THR A 19 5.54 15.40 4.83
CA THR A 19 6.42 16.24 3.99
C THR A 19 7.23 15.39 3.01
N LEU A 20 7.77 14.27 3.48
CA LEU A 20 8.52 13.34 2.63
C LEU A 20 7.62 12.65 1.60
N ALA A 21 6.36 12.42 1.93
CA ALA A 21 5.36 11.79 1.07
C ALA A 21 4.70 12.76 0.07
N TRP A 22 4.86 14.07 0.24
CA TRP A 22 4.24 15.09 -0.62
C TRP A 22 4.48 14.90 -2.13
N PRO A 23 5.68 14.58 -2.63
CA PRO A 23 5.88 14.35 -4.06
C PRO A 23 5.09 13.16 -4.63
N MET A 24 4.72 12.19 -3.79
CA MET A 24 3.95 11.01 -4.16
C MET A 24 2.43 11.19 -4.02
N GLU A 25 1.98 12.36 -3.54
CA GLU A 25 0.58 12.61 -3.21
C GLU A 25 -0.33 12.57 -4.44
N ARG A 26 0.12 13.16 -5.56
CA ARG A 26 -0.62 13.13 -6.83
C ARG A 26 -0.81 11.71 -7.36
N GLY A 27 0.18 10.83 -7.13
CA GLY A 27 0.09 9.43 -7.50
C GLY A 27 -0.90 8.65 -6.64
N ARG A 28 -1.00 8.96 -5.33
CA ARG A 28 -2.02 8.39 -4.44
C ARG A 28 -3.43 8.74 -4.90
N TRP A 29 -3.65 10.04 -5.17
CA TRP A 29 -4.94 10.50 -5.69
C TRP A 29 -5.33 9.72 -6.95
N ARG A 30 -4.44 9.64 -7.95
CA ARG A 30 -4.68 8.88 -9.19
C ARG A 30 -4.97 7.40 -8.94
N ALA A 31 -4.21 6.79 -8.03
CA ALA A 31 -4.39 5.37 -7.71
C ALA A 31 -5.78 5.10 -7.12
N ILE A 32 -6.29 5.97 -6.23
CA ILE A 32 -7.63 5.87 -5.67
C ILE A 32 -8.69 6.23 -6.72
N GLU A 33 -8.47 7.26 -7.53
CA GLU A 33 -9.37 7.62 -8.63
C GLU A 33 -9.56 6.45 -9.62
N TRP A 34 -8.46 5.79 -10.00
CA TRP A 34 -8.54 4.62 -10.91
C TRP A 34 -9.10 3.36 -10.25
N LEU A 35 -8.93 3.22 -8.95
CA LEU A 35 -9.55 2.17 -8.15
C LEU A 35 -11.07 2.34 -8.12
N ASN A 36 -11.54 3.60 -8.12
CA ASN A 36 -12.95 3.99 -8.11
C ASN A 36 -13.75 3.25 -7.02
N PRO A 37 -13.40 3.44 -5.73
CA PRO A 37 -14.12 2.79 -4.64
C PRO A 37 -15.56 3.35 -4.52
N ALA A 38 -16.51 2.46 -4.29
CA ALA A 38 -17.90 2.83 -4.05
C ALA A 38 -18.12 3.23 -2.57
N PRO A 39 -19.17 4.04 -2.27
CA PRO A 39 -19.46 4.45 -0.89
C PRO A 39 -19.79 3.29 0.07
N ASP A 40 -20.25 2.16 -0.44
CA ASP A 40 -20.61 0.95 0.29
C ASP A 40 -19.49 -0.11 0.31
N ASP A 41 -18.37 0.12 -0.37
CA ASP A 41 -17.22 -0.78 -0.33
C ASP A 41 -16.63 -0.84 1.09
N ARG A 42 -16.41 -2.04 1.60
CA ARG A 42 -15.61 -2.29 2.81
C ARG A 42 -14.14 -2.18 2.44
N ILE A 43 -13.48 -1.10 2.88
CA ILE A 43 -12.12 -0.75 2.46
C ILE A 43 -11.11 -1.09 3.56
N LEU A 44 -10.05 -1.82 3.20
CA LEU A 44 -8.88 -2.03 4.04
C LEU A 44 -7.71 -1.18 3.55
N LEU A 45 -7.18 -0.31 4.41
CA LEU A 45 -5.87 0.32 4.23
C LEU A 45 -4.82 -0.51 4.98
N SER A 46 -4.09 -1.38 4.28
CA SER A 46 -3.02 -2.19 4.86
C SER A 46 -1.68 -1.44 4.74
N GLY A 47 -1.03 -1.18 5.89
CA GLY A 47 0.10 -0.26 5.96
C GLY A 47 -0.35 1.20 5.82
N CYS A 48 -1.39 1.61 6.56
CA CYS A 48 -2.05 2.91 6.38
C CYS A 48 -1.17 4.14 6.62
N GLY A 49 -0.02 3.98 7.27
CA GLY A 49 0.88 5.08 7.60
C GLY A 49 0.19 6.18 8.40
N THR A 50 0.28 7.40 7.94
CA THR A 50 -0.39 8.56 8.54
C THR A 50 -1.82 8.79 8.03
N GLY A 51 -2.36 7.87 7.20
CA GLY A 51 -3.71 7.93 6.65
C GLY A 51 -3.87 8.91 5.48
N LEU A 52 -2.83 9.16 4.68
CA LEU A 52 -2.87 10.09 3.56
C LEU A 52 -3.89 9.72 2.48
N ASP A 53 -4.23 8.44 2.35
CA ASP A 53 -5.20 7.96 1.38
C ASP A 53 -6.65 8.33 1.76
N LEU A 54 -6.94 8.55 3.05
CA LEU A 54 -8.31 8.78 3.55
C LEU A 54 -9.04 9.93 2.85
N LYS A 55 -8.33 11.00 2.51
CA LYS A 55 -8.95 12.19 1.88
C LYS A 55 -9.42 11.96 0.44
N TYR A 56 -9.08 10.82 -0.15
CA TYR A 56 -9.45 10.46 -1.51
C TYR A 56 -10.49 9.33 -1.57
N LEU A 57 -10.81 8.74 -0.42
CA LEU A 57 -11.86 7.72 -0.31
C LEU A 57 -13.23 8.36 -0.16
N PRO A 58 -14.32 7.68 -0.55
CA PRO A 58 -15.67 8.13 -0.23
C PRO A 58 -15.83 8.31 1.28
N ALA A 59 -16.43 9.42 1.70
CA ALA A 59 -16.55 9.77 3.12
C ALA A 59 -17.42 8.78 3.91
N GLU A 60 -18.37 8.15 3.23
CA GLU A 60 -19.35 7.19 3.78
C GLU A 60 -18.81 5.77 3.84
N ALA A 61 -17.73 5.47 3.09
CA ALA A 61 -17.21 4.10 3.00
C ALA A 61 -16.71 3.60 4.36
N PRO A 62 -17.06 2.37 4.77
CA PRO A 62 -16.53 1.75 5.98
C PRO A 62 -15.05 1.41 5.80
N VAL A 63 -14.17 2.20 6.44
CA VAL A 63 -12.72 2.05 6.32
C VAL A 63 -12.13 1.38 7.57
N THR A 64 -11.40 0.30 7.34
CA THR A 64 -10.48 -0.31 8.32
C THR A 64 -9.05 0.03 7.93
N ALA A 65 -8.22 0.44 8.90
CA ALA A 65 -6.84 0.83 8.67
C ALA A 65 -5.89 0.08 9.61
N VAL A 66 -4.85 -0.54 9.06
CA VAL A 66 -3.87 -1.31 9.82
C VAL A 66 -2.47 -0.78 9.56
N ASP A 67 -1.68 -0.59 10.63
CA ASP A 67 -0.25 -0.29 10.53
C ASP A 67 0.50 -0.90 11.71
N ALA A 68 1.72 -1.38 11.47
CA ALA A 68 2.54 -1.98 12.52
C ALA A 68 3.14 -0.96 13.51
N VAL A 69 3.08 0.34 13.17
CA VAL A 69 3.65 1.43 13.97
C VAL A 69 2.56 2.19 14.71
N PRO A 70 2.48 2.11 16.06
CA PRO A 70 1.42 2.78 16.83
C PRO A 70 1.35 4.29 16.60
N ALA A 71 2.48 4.96 16.32
CA ALA A 71 2.51 6.39 16.02
C ALA A 71 1.79 6.73 14.71
N MET A 72 1.88 5.84 13.70
CA MET A 72 1.16 5.98 12.43
C MET A 72 -0.34 5.83 12.64
N VAL A 73 -0.78 4.80 13.36
CA VAL A 73 -2.20 4.58 13.70
C VAL A 73 -2.79 5.78 14.42
N ARG A 74 -2.07 6.37 15.40
CA ARG A 74 -2.53 7.58 16.07
C ARG A 74 -2.70 8.77 15.12
N ARG A 75 -1.82 8.91 14.13
CA ARG A 75 -1.92 9.97 13.10
C ARG A 75 -3.09 9.72 12.16
N THR A 76 -3.29 8.47 11.73
CA THR A 76 -4.46 8.07 10.94
C THR A 76 -5.76 8.41 11.66
N LYS A 77 -5.91 8.05 12.95
CA LYS A 77 -7.09 8.42 13.77
C LYS A 77 -7.30 9.93 13.86
N ARG A 78 -6.23 10.70 14.04
CA ARG A 78 -6.32 12.16 14.08
C ARG A 78 -6.75 12.75 12.72
N ARG A 79 -6.20 12.23 11.62
CA ARG A 79 -6.57 12.64 10.27
C ARG A 79 -8.02 12.31 9.94
N ALA A 80 -8.48 11.10 10.28
CA ALA A 80 -9.86 10.70 10.11
C ALA A 80 -10.83 11.67 10.79
N ARG A 81 -10.56 12.05 12.06
CA ARG A 81 -11.35 13.04 12.78
C ARG A 81 -11.34 14.40 12.09
N ALA A 82 -10.19 14.86 11.59
CA ALA A 82 -10.08 16.14 10.89
C ALA A 82 -10.83 16.15 9.55
N LEU A 83 -10.96 15.00 8.90
CA LEU A 83 -11.71 14.82 7.65
C LEU A 83 -13.21 14.53 7.88
N GLY A 84 -13.63 14.30 9.14
CA GLY A 84 -15.00 13.93 9.45
C GLY A 84 -15.39 12.51 9.02
N CYS A 85 -14.42 11.63 8.71
CA CYS A 85 -14.70 10.26 8.31
C CYS A 85 -14.51 9.25 9.46
N THR A 86 -15.29 8.16 9.44
CA THR A 86 -15.20 7.09 10.43
C THR A 86 -14.22 6.04 9.95
N VAL A 87 -13.17 5.78 10.77
CA VAL A 87 -12.12 4.81 10.46
C VAL A 87 -11.84 3.94 11.66
N ASP A 88 -11.93 2.61 11.49
CA ASP A 88 -11.45 1.65 12.47
C ASP A 88 -9.93 1.43 12.28
N ALA A 89 -9.11 2.24 12.95
CA ALA A 89 -7.67 2.16 12.82
C ALA A 89 -7.05 1.36 13.97
N ARG A 90 -6.28 0.30 13.63
CA ARG A 90 -5.69 -0.68 14.54
C ARG A 90 -4.19 -0.83 14.34
N VAL A 91 -3.48 -1.14 15.43
CA VAL A 91 -2.09 -1.63 15.33
C VAL A 91 -2.14 -3.09 14.94
N GLY A 92 -1.47 -3.46 13.85
CA GLY A 92 -1.43 -4.83 13.35
C GLY A 92 -0.33 -5.04 12.31
N ASP A 93 -0.05 -6.30 11.99
CA ASP A 93 0.96 -6.69 11.01
C ASP A 93 0.27 -7.05 9.69
N ALA A 94 0.67 -6.39 8.60
CA ALA A 94 0.14 -6.68 7.27
C ALA A 94 0.49 -8.09 6.77
N HIS A 95 1.48 -8.76 7.38
CA HIS A 95 1.84 -10.15 7.08
C HIS A 95 0.90 -11.19 7.75
N ALA A 96 0.03 -10.76 8.68
CA ALA A 96 -0.92 -11.61 9.38
C ALA A 96 -2.11 -10.74 9.81
N LEU A 97 -3.01 -10.49 8.88
CA LEU A 97 -4.17 -9.63 9.10
C LEU A 97 -5.22 -10.33 9.97
N PRO A 98 -5.70 -9.71 11.07
CA PRO A 98 -6.64 -10.34 12.00
C PRO A 98 -8.09 -10.26 11.48
N PHE A 99 -8.30 -10.61 10.21
CA PHE A 99 -9.60 -10.62 9.55
C PHE A 99 -9.87 -11.95 8.88
N ALA A 100 -11.14 -12.31 8.78
CA ALA A 100 -11.57 -13.50 8.05
C ALA A 100 -11.33 -13.35 6.54
N ASP A 101 -11.32 -14.46 5.83
CA ASP A 101 -11.28 -14.49 4.37
C ASP A 101 -12.49 -13.72 3.80
N ASN A 102 -12.31 -13.12 2.63
CA ASN A 102 -13.37 -12.43 1.88
C ASN A 102 -14.08 -11.31 2.67
N THR A 103 -13.35 -10.62 3.56
CA THR A 103 -13.91 -9.56 4.42
C THR A 103 -14.06 -8.24 3.69
N PHE A 104 -13.16 -7.88 2.77
CA PHE A 104 -13.08 -6.54 2.18
C PHE A 104 -13.35 -6.55 0.68
N ASP A 105 -14.06 -5.54 0.20
CA ASP A 105 -14.32 -5.33 -1.22
C ASP A 105 -13.14 -4.61 -1.90
N VAL A 106 -12.39 -3.84 -1.12
CA VAL A 106 -11.21 -3.09 -1.56
C VAL A 106 -10.07 -3.24 -0.57
N VAL A 107 -8.87 -3.55 -1.07
CA VAL A 107 -7.62 -3.51 -0.29
C VAL A 107 -6.65 -2.52 -0.93
N VAL A 108 -6.09 -1.62 -0.12
CA VAL A 108 -5.13 -0.60 -0.56
C VAL A 108 -3.76 -0.91 0.04
N LEU A 109 -2.75 -1.05 -0.84
CA LEU A 109 -1.34 -1.30 -0.54
C LEU A 109 -0.50 -0.18 -1.15
N HIS A 110 -0.52 0.99 -0.54
CA HIS A 110 0.17 2.17 -1.07
C HIS A 110 1.49 2.43 -0.36
N LEU A 111 2.59 2.45 -1.11
CA LEU A 111 3.97 2.67 -0.65
C LEU A 111 4.41 1.70 0.45
N LEU A 112 3.90 0.48 0.39
CA LEU A 112 4.12 -0.57 1.39
C LEU A 112 5.06 -1.66 0.88
N LEU A 113 4.80 -2.20 -0.32
CA LEU A 113 5.48 -3.41 -0.78
C LEU A 113 6.98 -3.20 -1.00
N SER A 114 7.41 -2.01 -1.42
CA SER A 114 8.83 -1.71 -1.63
C SER A 114 9.65 -1.59 -0.33
N VAL A 115 8.99 -1.43 0.82
CA VAL A 115 9.66 -1.23 2.11
C VAL A 115 9.70 -2.50 2.98
N LEU A 116 8.96 -3.53 2.59
CA LEU A 116 8.89 -4.79 3.33
C LEU A 116 10.00 -5.76 2.89
N SER A 117 10.40 -6.66 3.78
CA SER A 117 11.31 -7.78 3.45
C SER A 117 10.60 -8.90 2.70
N ASP A 118 9.37 -9.19 3.10
CA ASP A 118 8.58 -10.35 2.65
C ASP A 118 7.23 -9.87 2.07
N PRO A 119 7.21 -9.07 0.96
CA PRO A 119 5.98 -8.46 0.42
C PRO A 119 5.03 -9.47 -0.22
N GLU A 120 5.52 -10.64 -0.63
CA GLU A 120 4.72 -11.75 -1.15
C GLU A 120 3.73 -12.27 -0.09
N ILE A 121 4.12 -12.29 1.19
CA ILE A 121 3.24 -12.69 2.30
C ILE A 121 2.12 -11.65 2.46
N VAL A 122 2.44 -10.37 2.34
CA VAL A 122 1.45 -9.29 2.44
C VAL A 122 0.47 -9.33 1.28
N LEU A 123 0.93 -9.66 0.07
CA LEU A 123 0.05 -9.84 -1.09
C LEU A 123 -0.86 -11.06 -0.92
N ALA A 124 -0.35 -12.17 -0.40
CA ALA A 124 -1.15 -13.35 -0.09
C ALA A 124 -2.24 -13.05 0.97
N GLU A 125 -1.89 -12.31 2.02
CA GLU A 125 -2.86 -11.87 3.03
C GLU A 125 -3.90 -10.89 2.45
N ALA A 126 -3.47 -9.94 1.59
CA ALA A 126 -4.39 -9.06 0.88
C ALA A 126 -5.36 -9.86 0.00
N ALA A 127 -4.87 -10.86 -0.72
CA ALA A 127 -5.69 -11.76 -1.54
C ALA A 127 -6.66 -12.59 -0.70
N ARG A 128 -6.23 -13.09 0.47
CA ARG A 128 -7.05 -13.89 1.38
C ARG A 128 -8.23 -13.09 1.94
N VAL A 129 -7.99 -11.87 2.38
CA VAL A 129 -9.05 -11.03 2.99
C VAL A 129 -9.92 -10.32 1.96
N LEU A 130 -9.55 -10.37 0.67
CA LEU A 130 -10.28 -9.74 -0.43
C LEU A 130 -11.48 -10.60 -0.82
N ALA A 131 -12.65 -9.97 -0.98
CA ALA A 131 -13.86 -10.64 -1.48
C ALA A 131 -13.67 -11.11 -2.95
N PRO A 132 -14.43 -12.14 -3.40
CA PRO A 132 -14.26 -12.70 -4.75
C PRO A 132 -14.40 -11.68 -5.90
N ASN A 133 -15.26 -10.67 -5.74
CA ASN A 133 -15.44 -9.58 -6.71
C ASN A 133 -14.64 -8.31 -6.35
N GLY A 134 -13.79 -8.40 -5.35
CA GLY A 134 -13.02 -7.29 -4.83
C GLY A 134 -11.87 -6.86 -5.74
N ARG A 135 -11.18 -5.82 -5.31
CA ARG A 135 -10.02 -5.28 -6.01
C ARG A 135 -8.94 -4.77 -5.08
N VAL A 136 -7.69 -4.96 -5.47
CA VAL A 136 -6.51 -4.44 -4.75
C VAL A 136 -5.94 -3.27 -5.53
N SER A 137 -5.68 -2.15 -4.83
CA SER A 137 -4.89 -1.05 -5.36
C SER A 137 -3.46 -1.14 -4.82
N ILE A 138 -2.49 -1.21 -5.72
CA ILE A 138 -1.07 -1.22 -5.39
C ILE A 138 -0.46 0.04 -6.00
N TYR A 139 -0.02 0.97 -5.15
CA TYR A 139 0.71 2.16 -5.58
C TYR A 139 2.11 2.13 -4.98
N ASP A 140 3.11 1.86 -5.79
CA ASP A 140 4.51 1.78 -5.34
C ASP A 140 5.46 1.97 -6.53
N LYS A 141 6.76 1.90 -6.27
CA LYS A 141 7.80 1.96 -7.30
C LYS A 141 8.26 0.56 -7.65
N PHE A 142 7.96 0.16 -8.88
CA PHE A 142 8.43 -1.10 -9.43
C PHE A 142 9.30 -0.87 -10.66
N VAL A 143 10.16 -1.84 -10.96
CA VAL A 143 10.85 -1.91 -12.25
C VAL A 143 9.86 -2.52 -13.24
N PRO A 144 9.63 -1.90 -14.40
CA PRO A 144 8.77 -2.48 -15.41
C PRO A 144 9.26 -3.88 -15.82
N GLU A 145 8.31 -4.77 -16.12
CA GLU A 145 8.64 -6.13 -16.56
C GLU A 145 9.46 -6.09 -17.87
N GLY A 146 10.40 -7.04 -18.01
CA GLY A 146 11.27 -7.12 -19.17
C GLY A 146 12.36 -6.06 -19.29
N THR A 147 12.38 -5.04 -18.39
CA THR A 147 13.43 -4.00 -18.41
C THR A 147 14.51 -4.25 -17.38
N THR A 148 15.73 -3.75 -17.63
CA THR A 148 16.81 -3.73 -16.64
C THR A 148 16.80 -2.41 -15.88
N PRO A 149 16.95 -2.42 -14.54
CA PRO A 149 17.10 -1.17 -13.78
C PRO A 149 18.31 -0.38 -14.30
N SER A 150 18.20 0.94 -14.39
CA SER A 150 19.32 1.80 -14.77
C SER A 150 20.51 1.63 -13.85
N VAL A 151 21.72 1.85 -14.36
CA VAL A 151 22.96 1.69 -13.58
C VAL A 151 22.94 2.50 -12.27
N PRO A 152 22.55 3.81 -12.26
CA PRO A 152 22.43 4.55 -11.00
C PRO A 152 21.45 3.93 -10.01
N ARG A 153 20.30 3.43 -10.50
CA ARG A 153 19.28 2.77 -9.68
C ARG A 153 19.83 1.49 -9.02
N ARG A 154 20.61 0.70 -9.78
CA ARG A 154 21.27 -0.51 -9.26
C ARG A 154 22.33 -0.20 -8.21
N MET A 155 23.16 0.82 -8.45
CA MET A 155 24.24 1.22 -7.52
C MET A 155 23.72 1.79 -6.21
N LEU A 156 22.64 2.58 -6.25
CA LEU A 156 22.04 3.21 -5.06
C LEU A 156 21.15 2.25 -4.25
N ASN A 157 20.65 1.18 -4.87
CA ASN A 157 19.66 0.29 -4.24
C ASN A 157 20.12 -0.36 -2.92
N PRO A 158 21.37 -0.83 -2.75
CA PRO A 158 21.82 -1.43 -1.48
C PRO A 158 21.66 -0.48 -0.29
N VAL A 159 22.02 0.80 -0.48
CA VAL A 159 21.86 1.85 0.53
C VAL A 159 20.37 2.21 0.70
N ALA A 160 19.64 2.36 -0.40
CA ALA A 160 18.22 2.67 -0.39
C ALA A 160 17.38 1.61 0.34
N ARG A 161 17.68 0.32 0.16
CA ARG A 161 17.00 -0.78 0.87
C ARG A 161 17.10 -0.67 2.38
N VAL A 162 18.23 -0.22 2.89
CA VAL A 162 18.43 -0.05 4.34
C VAL A 162 17.74 1.21 4.85
N LEU A 163 17.83 2.32 4.13
CA LEU A 163 17.38 3.63 4.61
C LEU A 163 15.93 3.95 4.23
N VAL A 164 15.47 3.52 3.06
CA VAL A 164 14.17 3.94 2.51
C VAL A 164 13.34 2.76 2.03
N SER A 165 13.76 2.09 0.93
CA SER A 165 12.97 1.05 0.28
C SER A 165 13.75 0.37 -0.86
N ASP A 166 13.30 -0.79 -1.33
CA ASP A 166 13.86 -1.47 -2.48
C ASP A 166 13.40 -0.82 -3.79
N PHE A 167 14.35 -0.24 -4.54
CA PHE A 167 14.08 0.41 -5.83
C PHE A 167 14.05 -0.55 -7.01
N ASN A 168 14.57 -1.78 -6.86
CA ASN A 168 14.71 -2.73 -7.96
C ASN A 168 13.64 -3.83 -7.95
N ARG A 169 12.63 -3.70 -7.10
CA ARG A 169 11.55 -4.68 -6.98
C ARG A 169 10.67 -4.72 -8.23
N ARG A 170 10.20 -5.90 -8.59
CA ARG A 170 9.22 -6.14 -9.66
C ARG A 170 7.92 -6.63 -9.05
N LEU A 171 6.80 -6.29 -9.68
CA LEU A 171 5.49 -6.69 -9.18
C LEU A 171 5.12 -8.13 -9.60
N GLY A 172 5.40 -8.50 -10.84
CA GLY A 172 5.02 -9.81 -11.37
C GLY A 172 5.45 -10.99 -10.50
N PRO A 173 6.73 -11.11 -10.13
CA PRO A 173 7.19 -12.17 -9.23
C PRO A 173 6.49 -12.20 -7.87
N LEU A 174 6.03 -11.06 -7.35
CA LEU A 174 5.32 -10.99 -6.07
C LEU A 174 3.88 -11.51 -6.14
N LEU A 175 3.28 -11.49 -7.32
CA LEU A 175 1.92 -12.00 -7.55
C LEU A 175 1.90 -13.53 -7.75
N VAL A 176 3.06 -14.15 -8.02
CA VAL A 176 3.17 -15.60 -8.17
C VAL A 176 2.75 -16.29 -6.86
N GLY A 177 1.81 -17.25 -6.96
CA GLY A 177 1.26 -17.95 -5.80
C GLY A 177 0.09 -17.24 -5.12
N THR A 178 -0.31 -16.06 -5.60
CA THR A 178 -1.59 -15.44 -5.25
C THR A 178 -2.62 -15.75 -6.35
N ASN A 179 -3.90 -15.62 -6.02
CA ASN A 179 -4.98 -15.68 -7.00
C ASN A 179 -5.30 -14.31 -7.62
N LEU A 180 -4.33 -13.38 -7.61
CA LEU A 180 -4.52 -12.02 -8.11
C LEU A 180 -3.96 -11.88 -9.53
N ARG A 181 -4.78 -11.36 -10.45
CA ARG A 181 -4.37 -10.93 -11.79
C ARG A 181 -4.41 -9.41 -11.93
N VAL A 182 -3.44 -8.85 -12.62
CA VAL A 182 -3.40 -7.42 -12.95
C VAL A 182 -4.47 -7.11 -14.01
N VAL A 183 -5.35 -6.16 -13.71
CA VAL A 183 -6.37 -5.67 -14.65
C VAL A 183 -6.05 -4.27 -15.18
N SER A 184 -5.24 -3.50 -14.49
CA SER A 184 -4.77 -2.19 -14.92
C SER A 184 -3.41 -1.89 -14.30
N HIS A 185 -2.49 -1.34 -15.12
CA HIS A 185 -1.17 -0.88 -14.68
C HIS A 185 -0.85 0.44 -15.39
N ARG A 186 -0.59 1.51 -14.64
CA ARG A 186 -0.41 2.87 -15.18
C ARG A 186 0.68 3.63 -14.43
N ASP A 187 1.36 4.52 -15.14
CA ASP A 187 2.25 5.50 -14.53
C ASP A 187 1.45 6.50 -13.69
N ALA A 188 1.79 6.64 -12.42
CA ALA A 188 1.05 7.46 -11.48
C ALA A 188 1.79 8.73 -11.08
N ALA A 189 3.12 8.66 -10.86
CA ALA A 189 3.91 9.82 -10.45
C ALA A 189 5.38 9.72 -10.89
N LEU A 190 6.07 10.85 -10.86
CA LEU A 190 7.51 10.98 -11.09
C LEU A 190 7.98 10.27 -12.37
N TRP A 191 7.34 10.60 -13.52
CA TRP A 191 7.70 10.08 -14.86
C TRP A 191 7.76 8.54 -14.93
N GLY A 192 6.79 7.85 -14.30
CA GLY A 192 6.71 6.39 -14.31
C GLY A 192 7.58 5.69 -13.26
N LEU A 193 8.30 6.45 -12.39
CA LEU A 193 9.00 5.84 -11.26
C LEU A 193 8.02 5.15 -10.29
N TYR A 194 6.84 5.75 -10.10
CA TYR A 194 5.75 5.20 -9.31
C TYR A 194 4.59 4.82 -10.23
N THR A 195 4.12 3.60 -10.06
CA THR A 195 3.01 3.04 -10.82
C THR A 195 1.84 2.71 -9.92
N ALA A 196 0.64 2.82 -10.45
CA ALA A 196 -0.58 2.33 -9.82
C ALA A 196 -1.09 1.11 -10.59
N THR A 197 -1.30 0.03 -9.86
CA THR A 197 -1.77 -1.25 -10.38
C THR A 197 -3.07 -1.62 -9.68
N ILE A 198 -4.08 -1.98 -10.45
CA ILE A 198 -5.29 -2.61 -9.93
C ILE A 198 -5.22 -4.10 -10.26
N ALA A 199 -5.37 -4.91 -9.22
CA ALA A 199 -5.47 -6.37 -9.36
C ALA A 199 -6.81 -6.87 -8.82
N ARG A 200 -7.28 -7.99 -9.35
CA ARG A 200 -8.51 -8.67 -8.93
C ARG A 200 -8.24 -10.16 -8.77
N PRO A 201 -9.04 -10.87 -7.97
CA PRO A 201 -8.99 -12.33 -7.97
C PRO A 201 -9.23 -12.87 -9.40
N ASP A 202 -8.54 -13.96 -9.74
CA ASP A 202 -8.85 -14.70 -10.95
C ASP A 202 -10.29 -15.21 -10.86
N ALA A 203 -11.04 -15.05 -11.93
CA ALA A 203 -12.32 -15.74 -12.06
C ALA A 203 -12.02 -17.24 -12.15
N GLY A 204 -12.36 -17.98 -11.10
CA GLY A 204 -12.31 -19.44 -11.07
C GLY A 204 -13.20 -20.08 -12.13
#